data_f765eb1c978e36cbbc1092b32051ab08
#
_entry.id   f765eb1c978e36cbbc1092b32051ab08
#
_cell.length_a   1.000
_cell.length_b   1.000
_cell.length_c   1.000
_cell.angle_alpha   90.00
_cell.angle_beta   90.00
_cell.angle_gamma   90.00
#
_symmetry.space_group_name_H-M   'P 1'
#
loop_
_entity.id
_entity.type
_entity.pdbx_description
1 polymer ?
#
loop_
_entity_poly.entity_id
_entity_poly.type
_entity_poly.pdbx_seq_one_letter_code
_entity_poly.pdbx_strand_id
1 'polypeptide(L)'
;IEEIKRVVPFLLKIVDKPRSFIRSLEEKVPVETAKRINHKAIAKLSQDSNDWYARTVLSVKPKNVVSDVNEETIDLYENRFICALISRISVLLSQARQYYESQIQYFDENSAQREMEYTYSTNSFPFYNTITKRKKDFSDDQTFRKKLEDELESIKQLEKKVRLLKRSD
;
A
#
# COMPACT_ATOMS: atom_id res chain seq x y z
N ILE A 1 -11.77 -9.92 -5.38
CA ILE A 1 -11.83 -9.35 -4.03
C ILE A 1 -11.37 -10.37 -3.00
N GLU A 2 -11.83 -11.63 -3.05
CA GLU A 2 -11.47 -12.69 -2.11
C GLU A 2 -9.94 -12.90 -2.00
N GLU A 3 -9.22 -12.90 -3.13
CA GLU A 3 -7.75 -13.01 -3.11
C GLU A 3 -7.09 -11.84 -2.37
N ILE A 4 -7.62 -10.63 -2.54
CA ILE A 4 -7.11 -9.45 -1.82
C ILE A 4 -7.38 -9.59 -0.32
N LYS A 5 -8.57 -10.07 0.09
CA LYS A 5 -8.90 -10.34 1.50
C LYS A 5 -7.89 -11.29 2.15
N ARG A 6 -7.42 -12.31 1.42
CA ARG A 6 -6.42 -13.27 1.91
C ARG A 6 -5.02 -12.68 2.02
N VAL A 7 -4.63 -11.81 1.08
CA VAL A 7 -3.26 -11.28 0.99
C VAL A 7 -3.01 -10.13 1.97
N VAL A 8 -4.00 -9.26 2.22
CA VAL A 8 -3.86 -8.08 3.08
C VAL A 8 -3.25 -8.36 4.47
N PRO A 9 -3.63 -9.42 5.22
CA PRO A 9 -3.01 -9.73 6.52
C PRO A 9 -1.52 -10.06 6.45
N PHE A 10 -1.06 -10.64 5.34
CA PHE A 10 0.36 -10.94 5.14
C PHE A 10 1.14 -9.66 4.83
N LEU A 11 0.56 -8.78 4.03
CA LEU A 11 1.17 -7.46 3.75
C LEU A 11 1.33 -6.64 5.03
N LEU A 12 0.34 -6.65 5.93
CA LEU A 12 0.45 -6.02 7.25
C LEU A 12 1.67 -6.51 8.02
N LYS A 13 1.89 -7.82 8.09
CA LYS A 13 3.03 -8.39 8.80
C LYS A 13 4.38 -8.01 8.19
N ILE A 14 4.44 -7.85 6.86
CA ILE A 14 5.69 -7.47 6.17
C ILE A 14 5.99 -6.00 6.41
N VAL A 15 4.97 -5.12 6.37
CA VAL A 15 5.14 -3.69 6.61
C VAL A 15 5.52 -3.40 8.07
N ASP A 16 4.95 -4.14 9.03
CA ASP A 16 5.32 -4.00 10.45
C ASP A 16 6.79 -4.38 10.73
N LYS A 17 7.37 -5.29 9.93
CA LYS A 17 8.76 -5.73 10.05
C LYS A 17 9.41 -5.78 8.68
N PRO A 18 9.78 -4.63 8.12
CA PRO A 18 10.43 -4.56 6.83
C PRO A 18 11.80 -5.25 6.90
N ARG A 19 12.19 -5.85 5.79
CA ARG A 19 13.51 -6.45 5.68
C ARG A 19 14.55 -5.36 5.63
N SER A 20 15.57 -5.44 6.47
CA SER A 20 16.72 -4.54 6.46
C SER A 20 17.99 -5.27 6.07
N PHE A 21 18.96 -4.55 5.55
CA PHE A 21 20.27 -5.03 5.22
C PHE A 21 21.34 -4.07 5.77
N ILE A 22 22.38 -4.64 6.37
CA ILE A 22 23.49 -3.85 6.84
C ILE A 22 24.49 -3.70 5.70
N ARG A 23 24.63 -2.48 5.21
CA ARG A 23 25.62 -2.10 4.20
C ARG A 23 26.83 -1.49 4.88
N SER A 24 28.02 -1.98 4.54
CA SER A 24 29.26 -1.34 4.94
C SER A 24 29.67 -0.29 3.91
N LEU A 25 29.76 0.96 4.33
CA LEU A 25 30.17 2.10 3.52
C LEU A 25 31.54 2.58 4.01
N GLU A 26 32.46 2.86 3.06
CA GLU A 26 33.71 3.53 3.37
C GLU A 26 33.47 5.04 3.46
N GLU A 27 33.59 5.61 4.64
CA GLU A 27 33.41 7.04 4.88
C GLU A 27 34.65 7.66 5.49
N LYS A 28 35.01 8.90 5.08
CA LYS A 28 36.04 9.69 5.72
C LYS A 28 35.52 10.26 7.02
N VAL A 29 36.06 9.80 8.14
CA VAL A 29 35.73 10.25 9.48
C VAL A 29 36.95 10.75 10.23
N PRO A 30 36.81 11.67 11.21
CA PRO A 30 37.88 12.05 12.11
C PRO A 30 38.42 10.81 12.82
N VAL A 31 39.74 10.77 13.03
CA VAL A 31 40.41 9.62 13.66
C VAL A 31 39.80 9.25 15.00
N GLU A 32 39.34 10.23 15.75
CA GLU A 32 38.74 10.06 17.08
C GLU A 32 37.40 9.26 17.03
N THR A 33 36.72 9.32 15.89
CA THR A 33 35.39 8.66 15.70
C THR A 33 35.51 7.36 14.91
N ALA A 34 36.68 7.04 14.37
CA ALA A 34 36.89 5.85 13.57
C ALA A 34 36.81 4.58 14.40
N LYS A 35 35.83 3.73 14.14
CA LYS A 35 35.62 2.46 14.87
C LYS A 35 36.38 1.28 14.25
N ARG A 36 36.54 1.26 12.93
CA ARG A 36 37.19 0.18 12.20
C ARG A 36 38.09 0.75 11.10
N ILE A 37 39.38 0.51 11.19
CA ILE A 37 40.38 0.94 10.21
C ILE A 37 40.80 -0.29 9.42
N ASN A 38 40.61 -0.27 8.12
CA ASN A 38 40.92 -1.36 7.21
C ASN A 38 42.31 -1.11 6.55
N HIS A 39 42.99 -2.14 6.03
CA HIS A 39 44.26 -1.97 5.29
C HIS A 39 44.15 -1.00 4.12
N LYS A 40 43.01 -0.97 3.46
CA LYS A 40 42.70 0.00 2.39
C LYS A 40 42.67 1.43 2.90
N ALA A 41 42.21 1.67 4.12
CA ALA A 41 42.18 2.98 4.75
C ALA A 41 43.58 3.51 5.01
N ILE A 42 44.50 2.63 5.44
CA ILE A 42 45.90 2.96 5.65
C ILE A 42 46.59 3.28 4.31
N ALA A 43 46.33 2.50 3.27
CA ALA A 43 46.83 2.76 1.94
C ALA A 43 46.36 4.10 1.37
N LYS A 44 45.05 4.41 1.51
CA LYS A 44 44.47 5.71 1.12
C LYS A 44 45.07 6.87 1.91
N LEU A 45 45.28 6.70 3.22
CA LEU A 45 45.89 7.70 4.08
C LEU A 45 47.35 8.01 3.64
N SER A 46 48.12 7.01 3.18
CA SER A 46 49.47 7.23 2.69
C SER A 46 49.52 7.99 1.37
N GLN A 47 48.46 7.95 0.58
CA GLN A 47 48.36 8.62 -0.72
C GLN A 47 47.85 10.06 -0.65
N ASP A 48 46.99 10.38 0.36
CA ASP A 48 46.34 11.68 0.47
C ASP A 48 46.86 12.48 1.67
N SER A 49 47.80 13.41 1.39
CA SER A 49 48.42 14.25 2.40
C SER A 49 47.49 15.31 3.01
N ASN A 50 46.31 15.57 2.40
CA ASN A 50 45.34 16.53 2.92
C ASN A 50 44.65 16.03 4.20
N ASP A 51 44.69 14.72 4.42
CA ASP A 51 44.12 14.08 5.60
C ASP A 51 45.12 14.01 6.79
N TRP A 52 46.26 14.73 6.73
CA TRP A 52 47.25 14.74 7.77
C TRP A 52 47.28 16.06 8.55
N TYR A 53 47.39 15.98 9.88
CA TYR A 53 47.70 17.14 10.72
C TYR A 53 49.16 17.51 10.67
N ALA A 54 50.02 16.52 10.78
CA ALA A 54 51.48 16.72 10.79
C ALA A 54 52.18 15.50 10.19
N ARG A 55 53.28 15.76 9.48
CA ARG A 55 54.17 14.74 8.98
C ARG A 55 55.50 14.91 9.68
N THR A 56 55.99 13.89 10.38
CA THR A 56 57.34 13.77 10.89
C THR A 56 58.12 12.73 10.08
N VAL A 57 59.42 12.70 10.21
CA VAL A 57 60.28 11.75 9.45
C VAL A 57 59.89 10.28 9.71
N LEU A 58 59.37 10.00 10.90
CA LEU A 58 59.06 8.62 11.35
C LEU A 58 57.55 8.33 11.51
N SER A 59 56.69 9.34 11.43
CA SER A 59 55.26 9.14 11.68
C SER A 59 54.39 10.19 11.00
N VAL A 60 53.16 9.78 10.70
CA VAL A 60 52.09 10.65 10.19
C VAL A 60 51.02 10.72 11.26
N LYS A 61 50.58 11.93 11.61
CA LYS A 61 49.40 12.14 12.45
C LYS A 61 48.18 12.39 11.55
N PRO A 62 47.28 11.41 11.38
CA PRO A 62 46.14 11.58 10.53
C PRO A 62 45.09 12.50 11.18
N LYS A 63 44.45 13.32 10.37
CA LYS A 63 43.28 14.13 10.73
C LYS A 63 42.01 13.33 10.51
N ASN A 64 41.88 12.82 9.31
CA ASN A 64 40.75 11.97 8.90
C ASN A 64 41.28 10.62 8.45
N VAL A 65 40.46 9.61 8.61
CA VAL A 65 40.76 8.25 8.13
C VAL A 65 39.52 7.67 7.49
N VAL A 66 39.68 6.83 6.49
CA VAL A 66 38.58 6.07 5.93
C VAL A 66 38.21 4.95 6.90
N SER A 67 36.99 4.93 7.37
CA SER A 67 36.46 3.90 8.28
C SER A 67 35.30 3.21 7.63
N ASP A 68 35.14 1.90 7.90
CA ASP A 68 33.97 1.16 7.52
C ASP A 68 32.83 1.50 8.50
N VAL A 69 31.84 2.24 8.01
CA VAL A 69 30.62 2.55 8.74
C VAL A 69 29.51 1.61 8.28
N ASN A 70 28.94 0.90 9.24
CA ASN A 70 27.77 0.05 8.95
C ASN A 70 26.49 0.90 8.99
N GLU A 71 25.81 0.97 7.87
CA GLU A 71 24.51 1.62 7.73
C GLU A 71 23.44 0.57 7.50
N GLU A 72 22.38 0.64 8.29
CA GLU A 72 21.20 -0.20 8.07
C GLU A 72 20.32 0.47 7.01
N THR A 73 20.10 -0.21 5.90
CA THR A 73 19.22 0.26 4.84
C THR A 73 17.98 -0.62 4.74
N ILE A 74 16.82 0.02 4.67
CA ILE A 74 15.52 -0.60 4.44
C ILE A 74 15.15 -0.49 2.95
N ASP A 75 15.88 0.32 2.18
CA ASP A 75 15.65 0.52 0.75
C ASP A 75 16.09 -0.69 -0.08
N LEU A 76 15.40 -1.80 0.11
CA LEU A 76 15.58 -3.04 -0.64
C LEU A 76 14.53 -3.16 -1.75
N TYR A 77 14.90 -3.88 -2.81
CA TYR A 77 13.98 -4.16 -3.92
C TYR A 77 12.68 -4.80 -3.44
N GLU A 78 12.76 -5.74 -2.49
CA GLU A 78 11.60 -6.43 -1.93
C GLU A 78 10.64 -5.45 -1.23
N ASN A 79 11.17 -4.53 -0.44
CA ASN A 79 10.36 -3.54 0.26
C ASN A 79 9.71 -2.58 -0.74
N ARG A 80 10.46 -2.10 -1.74
CA ARG A 80 9.90 -1.28 -2.85
C ARG A 80 8.81 -2.00 -3.62
N PHE A 81 8.99 -3.30 -3.87
CA PHE A 81 7.98 -4.11 -4.53
C PHE A 81 6.69 -4.20 -3.71
N ILE A 82 6.80 -4.39 -2.38
CA ILE A 82 5.64 -4.41 -1.48
C ILE A 82 4.89 -3.08 -1.50
N CYS A 83 5.59 -1.94 -1.43
CA CYS A 83 4.98 -0.61 -1.52
C CYS A 83 4.25 -0.39 -2.86
N ALA A 84 4.85 -0.84 -3.97
CA ALA A 84 4.22 -0.80 -5.28
C ALA A 84 2.97 -1.69 -5.34
N LEU A 85 3.03 -2.90 -4.76
CA LEU A 85 1.91 -3.82 -4.69
C LEU A 85 0.74 -3.24 -3.87
N ILE A 86 1.01 -2.67 -2.69
CA ILE A 86 0.01 -2.00 -1.86
C ILE A 86 -0.65 -0.86 -2.62
N SER A 87 0.14 -0.06 -3.34
CA SER A 87 -0.38 1.03 -4.17
C SER A 87 -1.30 0.51 -5.28
N ARG A 88 -0.92 -0.60 -5.94
CA ARG A 88 -1.74 -1.24 -6.97
C ARG A 88 -3.06 -1.79 -6.42
N ILE A 89 -3.00 -2.46 -5.27
CA ILE A 89 -4.20 -2.97 -4.57
C ILE A 89 -5.14 -1.82 -4.21
N SER A 90 -4.61 -0.70 -3.72
CA SER A 90 -5.41 0.49 -3.40
C SER A 90 -6.19 1.02 -4.62
N VAL A 91 -5.55 1.07 -5.80
CA VAL A 91 -6.22 1.48 -7.05
C VAL A 91 -7.31 0.50 -7.44
N LEU A 92 -7.03 -0.81 -7.39
CA LEU A 92 -8.01 -1.84 -7.72
C LEU A 92 -9.23 -1.81 -6.79
N LEU A 93 -9.03 -1.62 -5.49
CA LEU A 93 -10.13 -1.49 -4.53
C LEU A 93 -10.98 -0.24 -4.80
N SER A 94 -10.34 0.89 -5.12
CA SER A 94 -11.06 2.11 -5.49
C SER A 94 -11.90 1.94 -6.76
N GLN A 95 -11.37 1.27 -7.78
CA GLN A 95 -12.12 0.95 -9.00
C GLN A 95 -13.29 0.00 -8.72
N ALA A 96 -13.05 -1.04 -7.92
CA ALA A 96 -14.11 -1.95 -7.51
C ALA A 96 -15.22 -1.22 -6.74
N ARG A 97 -14.87 -0.35 -5.79
CA ARG A 97 -15.84 0.45 -5.06
C ARG A 97 -16.70 1.29 -6.00
N GLN A 98 -16.09 2.04 -6.93
CA GLN A 98 -16.82 2.84 -7.91
C GLN A 98 -17.77 2.00 -8.75
N TYR A 99 -17.33 0.81 -9.17
CA TYR A 99 -18.18 -0.11 -9.90
C TYR A 99 -19.41 -0.54 -9.10
N TYR A 100 -19.25 -0.98 -7.85
CA TYR A 100 -20.36 -1.39 -7.01
C TYR A 100 -21.30 -0.22 -6.66
N GLU A 101 -20.77 0.96 -6.38
CA GLU A 101 -21.56 2.17 -6.15
C GLU A 101 -22.40 2.53 -7.38
N SER A 102 -21.83 2.46 -8.59
CA SER A 102 -22.58 2.72 -9.83
C SER A 102 -23.66 1.66 -10.10
N GLN A 103 -23.42 0.39 -9.77
CA GLN A 103 -24.42 -0.68 -9.91
C GLN A 103 -25.59 -0.47 -8.96
N ILE A 104 -25.35 -0.08 -7.72
CA ILE A 104 -26.40 0.21 -6.73
C ILE A 104 -27.22 1.42 -7.20
N GLN A 105 -26.57 2.49 -7.66
CA GLN A 105 -27.26 3.67 -8.18
C GLN A 105 -28.16 3.32 -9.38
N TYR A 106 -27.62 2.60 -10.35
CA TYR A 106 -28.40 2.13 -11.52
C TYR A 106 -29.60 1.30 -11.09
N PHE A 107 -29.43 0.49 -10.05
CA PHE A 107 -30.50 -0.34 -9.50
C PHE A 107 -31.62 0.52 -8.85
N ASP A 108 -31.22 1.51 -8.06
CA ASP A 108 -32.13 2.44 -7.39
C ASP A 108 -32.92 3.27 -8.39
N GLU A 109 -32.29 3.79 -9.44
CA GLU A 109 -32.96 4.54 -10.51
C GLU A 109 -33.97 3.71 -11.27
N ASN A 110 -33.63 2.47 -11.62
CA ASN A 110 -34.58 1.56 -12.29
C ASN A 110 -35.71 1.11 -11.39
N SER A 111 -35.47 0.96 -10.08
CA SER A 111 -36.51 0.64 -9.12
C SER A 111 -37.52 1.78 -8.97
N ALA A 112 -37.04 3.02 -8.91
CA ALA A 112 -37.87 4.22 -8.82
C ALA A 112 -38.72 4.41 -10.08
N GLN A 113 -38.19 4.16 -11.27
CA GLN A 113 -38.96 4.21 -12.52
C GLN A 113 -40.11 3.15 -12.54
N ARG A 114 -39.80 1.94 -12.08
CA ARG A 114 -40.84 0.89 -11.98
C ARG A 114 -41.97 1.27 -11.01
N GLU A 115 -41.63 1.85 -9.86
CA GLU A 115 -42.65 2.34 -8.91
C GLU A 115 -43.54 3.43 -9.52
N MET A 116 -42.97 4.38 -10.28
CA MET A 116 -43.77 5.39 -10.99
C MET A 116 -44.71 4.78 -12.04
N GLU A 117 -44.26 3.82 -12.83
CA GLU A 117 -45.10 3.10 -13.80
C GLU A 117 -46.26 2.39 -13.11
N TYR A 118 -46.08 1.84 -11.90
CA TYR A 118 -47.13 1.22 -11.13
C TYR A 118 -48.18 2.20 -10.62
N THR A 119 -47.79 3.38 -10.18
CA THR A 119 -48.72 4.41 -9.65
C THR A 119 -49.60 4.96 -10.75
N TYR A 120 -49.11 5.07 -11.98
CA TYR A 120 -49.90 5.49 -13.13
C TYR A 120 -50.84 4.38 -13.67
N SER A 121 -50.48 3.12 -13.52
CA SER A 121 -51.24 1.96 -14.01
C SER A 121 -52.43 1.61 -13.11
N THR A 122 -52.41 1.91 -11.81
CA THR A 122 -53.49 1.61 -10.86
C THR A 122 -54.68 2.53 -10.98
N ASN A 123 -54.56 3.69 -11.62
CA ASN A 123 -55.66 4.64 -11.82
C ASN A 123 -56.54 4.37 -13.06
N SER A 124 -56.21 3.40 -13.91
CA SER A 124 -56.97 3.13 -15.12
C SER A 124 -57.00 1.63 -15.50
N PHE A 125 -57.87 0.85 -14.88
CA PHE A 125 -58.26 -0.55 -15.21
C PHE A 125 -57.61 -1.69 -14.39
N PRO A 126 -58.39 -2.75 -14.06
CA PRO A 126 -57.97 -3.81 -13.16
C PRO A 126 -57.19 -4.92 -13.91
N PHE A 127 -55.87 -4.85 -13.89
CA PHE A 127 -55.01 -5.94 -14.32
C PHE A 127 -54.40 -6.68 -13.10
N TYR A 128 -55.21 -7.41 -12.37
CA TYR A 128 -54.79 -8.18 -11.18
C TYR A 128 -53.73 -9.26 -11.46
N ASN A 129 -53.64 -9.79 -12.66
CA ASN A 129 -52.71 -10.88 -13.00
C ASN A 129 -51.28 -10.42 -13.29
N THR A 130 -51.03 -9.15 -13.59
CA THR A 130 -49.70 -8.63 -13.89
C THR A 130 -48.96 -8.24 -12.61
N ILE A 131 -49.69 -7.85 -11.56
CA ILE A 131 -49.12 -7.42 -10.29
C ILE A 131 -48.49 -8.58 -9.51
N THR A 132 -49.08 -9.79 -9.55
CA THR A 132 -48.54 -10.96 -8.83
C THR A 132 -47.26 -11.53 -9.42
N LYS A 133 -47.09 -11.50 -10.73
CA LYS A 133 -45.82 -11.93 -11.38
C LYS A 133 -44.65 -10.97 -11.10
N ARG A 134 -44.91 -9.68 -11.07
CA ARG A 134 -43.90 -8.65 -10.82
C ARG A 134 -43.49 -8.52 -9.35
N LYS A 135 -44.33 -8.89 -8.39
CA LYS A 135 -43.98 -8.95 -6.97
C LYS A 135 -42.90 -10.01 -6.67
N LYS A 136 -42.84 -11.08 -7.46
CA LYS A 136 -41.82 -12.13 -7.33
C LYS A 136 -40.44 -11.64 -7.82
N ASP A 137 -40.44 -10.86 -8.91
CA ASP A 137 -39.21 -10.24 -9.42
C ASP A 137 -38.67 -9.18 -8.44
N PHE A 138 -39.53 -8.50 -7.68
CA PHE A 138 -39.15 -7.46 -6.73
C PHE A 138 -38.44 -8.01 -5.47
N SER A 139 -38.76 -9.22 -5.02
CA SER A 139 -38.09 -9.87 -3.88
C SER A 139 -36.69 -10.35 -4.25
N ASP A 140 -36.50 -10.83 -5.48
CA ASP A 140 -35.19 -11.25 -5.99
C ASP A 140 -34.27 -10.03 -6.22
N ASP A 141 -34.84 -8.91 -6.65
CA ASP A 141 -34.17 -7.64 -6.82
C ASP A 141 -33.65 -7.09 -5.49
N GLN A 142 -34.40 -7.14 -4.40
CA GLN A 142 -33.97 -6.70 -3.08
C GLN A 142 -32.85 -7.59 -2.49
N THR A 143 -32.92 -8.88 -2.71
CA THR A 143 -31.86 -9.81 -2.29
C THR A 143 -30.56 -9.59 -3.06
N PHE A 144 -30.64 -9.26 -4.33
CA PHE A 144 -29.48 -8.92 -5.16
C PHE A 144 -28.85 -7.59 -4.71
N ARG A 145 -29.67 -6.56 -4.49
CA ARG A 145 -29.20 -5.27 -3.96
C ARG A 145 -28.45 -5.42 -2.64
N LYS A 146 -29.01 -6.18 -1.71
CA LYS A 146 -28.37 -6.45 -0.42
C LYS A 146 -27.00 -7.11 -0.58
N LYS A 147 -26.85 -8.06 -1.50
CA LYS A 147 -25.55 -8.66 -1.82
C LYS A 147 -24.53 -7.64 -2.33
N LEU A 148 -24.95 -6.70 -3.18
CA LEU A 148 -24.08 -5.62 -3.67
C LEU A 148 -23.65 -4.69 -2.52
N GLU A 149 -24.55 -4.37 -1.60
CA GLU A 149 -24.25 -3.55 -0.41
C GLU A 149 -23.26 -4.26 0.54
N ASP A 150 -23.44 -5.55 0.79
CA ASP A 150 -22.54 -6.36 1.61
C ASP A 150 -21.13 -6.45 1.01
N GLU A 151 -21.02 -6.62 -0.31
CA GLU A 151 -19.73 -6.60 -1.02
C GLU A 151 -19.08 -5.21 -0.97
N LEU A 152 -19.86 -4.14 -1.17
CA LEU A 152 -19.37 -2.77 -1.07
C LEU A 152 -18.82 -2.46 0.32
N GLU A 153 -19.50 -2.89 1.37
CA GLU A 153 -19.03 -2.73 2.76
C GLU A 153 -17.71 -3.49 2.98
N SER A 154 -17.61 -4.71 2.47
CA SER A 154 -16.35 -5.48 2.49
C SER A 154 -15.20 -4.73 1.83
N ILE A 155 -15.44 -4.10 0.68
CA ILE A 155 -14.44 -3.32 -0.05
C ILE A 155 -14.01 -2.09 0.76
N LYS A 156 -14.95 -1.35 1.36
CA LYS A 156 -14.65 -0.19 2.20
C LYS A 156 -13.80 -0.55 3.41
N GLN A 157 -14.06 -1.69 4.03
CA GLN A 157 -13.25 -2.20 5.14
C GLN A 157 -11.82 -2.57 4.69
N LEU A 158 -11.66 -3.18 3.51
CA LEU A 158 -10.35 -3.47 2.95
C LEU A 158 -9.59 -2.20 2.58
N GLU A 159 -10.24 -1.21 1.96
CA GLU A 159 -9.63 0.09 1.68
C GLU A 159 -9.09 0.75 2.95
N LYS A 160 -9.87 0.71 4.04
CA LYS A 160 -9.44 1.26 5.34
C LYS A 160 -8.16 0.57 5.83
N LYS A 161 -8.10 -0.77 5.76
CA LYS A 161 -6.90 -1.54 6.14
C LYS A 161 -5.69 -1.19 5.26
N VAL A 162 -5.88 -1.10 3.94
CA VAL A 162 -4.81 -0.76 3.00
C VAL A 162 -4.31 0.69 3.16
N ARG A 163 -5.20 1.63 3.53
CA ARG A 163 -4.79 3.01 3.85
C ARG A 163 -3.92 3.10 5.11
N LEU A 164 -4.16 2.25 6.10
CA LEU A 164 -3.30 2.18 7.28
C LEU A 164 -1.88 1.72 6.91
N LEU A 165 -1.75 0.77 5.99
CA LEU A 165 -0.46 0.32 5.46
C LEU A 165 0.35 1.45 4.80
N LYS A 166 -0.31 2.35 4.05
CA LYS A 166 0.36 3.50 3.41
C LYS A 166 0.83 4.59 4.37
N ARG A 167 0.35 4.61 5.61
CA ARG A 167 0.75 5.62 6.61
C ARG A 167 1.91 5.17 7.48
N SER A 168 2.28 3.90 7.40
CA SER A 168 3.39 3.32 8.17
C SER A 168 4.74 3.43 7.43
N ASP A 169 4.72 3.90 6.18
CA ASP A 169 5.90 4.27 5.39
C ASP A 169 6.28 5.75 5.65
#